data_0890d71745b7368b9dbf32b8478c8ee9
#
_entry.id   0890d71745b7368b9dbf32b8478c8ee9
#
_cell.length_a   1.000
_cell.length_b   1.000
_cell.length_c   1.000
_cell.angle_alpha   90.00
_cell.angle_beta   90.00
_cell.angle_gamma   90.00
#
_symmetry.space_group_name_H-M   'P 1'
#
loop_
_entity.id
_entity.type
_entity.pdbx_description
1 polymer ?
#
loop_
_entity_poly.entity_id
_entity_poly.type
_entity_poly.pdbx_seq_one_letter_code
_entity_poly.pdbx_strand_id
1 'polypeptide(L)'
;MQRSHLGGIIASLVVLVIAGLLVFAYQTRDKNGNNAPITAVGSTALQPLVEAAGEDYQKSHPGTSVTVQGGGSGTGLSQIAQGAVSLGNSDLYAQEKKGINSKNLVDHRVAVVGIMPIVNQEVGVDNLTLEQLTAIFTGKITNWKDVGGNDQKIVLVNRAAGSGTRAAFEKWAMNGATSKEAQEQDSSGMVKSIVKNTPGAISYVAFAYKSSDVTSVKVNGIMPTDENVENGSYPIWSYEHIYTKGQPTADTKSFLEYMQSTAFQKKYVEKLGYIAMNKMQIDRDINGHVTHK
;
A
#
# COMPACT_ATOMS: atom_id res chain seq x y z
N MET A 1 -20.35 77.39 2.86
CA MET A 1 -19.78 76.29 2.00
C MET A 1 -18.56 75.63 2.67
N GLN A 2 -18.74 74.82 3.72
CA GLN A 2 -17.58 74.18 4.42
C GLN A 2 -17.93 72.86 5.07
N ARG A 3 -19.01 72.17 4.62
CA ARG A 3 -19.41 70.87 5.17
C ARG A 3 -19.12 69.66 4.27
N SER A 4 -18.63 69.85 3.04
CA SER A 4 -18.42 68.72 2.09
C SER A 4 -17.02 68.05 2.16
N HIS A 5 -16.01 68.72 2.68
CA HIS A 5 -14.66 68.17 2.74
C HIS A 5 -14.43 67.21 3.93
N LEU A 6 -15.15 67.40 5.03
CA LEU A 6 -15.00 66.55 6.22
C LEU A 6 -15.56 65.11 5.99
N GLY A 7 -16.65 64.98 5.24
CA GLY A 7 -17.25 63.69 4.90
C GLY A 7 -16.36 62.82 3.98
N GLY A 8 -15.64 63.50 3.06
CA GLY A 8 -14.72 62.76 2.15
C GLY A 8 -13.48 62.21 2.85
N ILE A 9 -12.95 62.97 3.84
CA ILE A 9 -11.77 62.52 4.60
C ILE A 9 -12.11 61.38 5.55
N ILE A 10 -13.28 61.39 6.17
CA ILE A 10 -13.76 60.30 7.04
C ILE A 10 -14.03 59.06 6.24
N ALA A 11 -14.64 59.14 5.05
CA ALA A 11 -14.87 57.99 4.16
C ALA A 11 -13.56 57.37 3.68
N SER A 12 -12.55 58.18 3.33
CA SER A 12 -11.24 57.68 2.90
C SER A 12 -10.46 56.97 4.04
N LEU A 13 -10.55 57.50 5.27
CA LEU A 13 -9.95 56.87 6.45
C LEU A 13 -10.60 55.52 6.78
N VAL A 14 -11.92 55.42 6.67
CA VAL A 14 -12.63 54.14 6.90
C VAL A 14 -12.25 53.09 5.87
N VAL A 15 -12.12 53.46 4.59
CA VAL A 15 -11.68 52.53 3.53
C VAL A 15 -10.26 52.06 3.78
N LEU A 16 -9.34 52.91 4.20
CA LEU A 16 -7.97 52.53 4.52
C LEU A 16 -7.87 51.60 5.75
N VAL A 17 -8.70 51.83 6.78
CA VAL A 17 -8.76 50.95 7.95
C VAL A 17 -9.34 49.61 7.59
N ILE A 18 -10.38 49.53 6.76
CA ILE A 18 -10.96 48.25 6.28
C ILE A 18 -9.96 47.52 5.40
N ALA A 19 -9.25 48.20 4.49
CA ALA A 19 -8.21 47.59 3.67
C ALA A 19 -7.04 47.08 4.54
N GLY A 20 -6.62 47.84 5.55
CA GLY A 20 -5.61 47.43 6.53
C GLY A 20 -6.02 46.21 7.35
N LEU A 21 -7.28 46.15 7.79
CA LEU A 21 -7.84 45.00 8.51
C LEU A 21 -7.95 43.75 7.60
N LEU A 22 -8.30 43.92 6.32
CA LEU A 22 -8.35 42.83 5.35
C LEU A 22 -6.94 42.29 5.02
N VAL A 23 -5.94 43.17 4.86
CA VAL A 23 -4.54 42.78 4.67
C VAL A 23 -3.99 42.10 5.92
N PHE A 24 -4.30 42.62 7.11
CA PHE A 24 -3.90 42.00 8.37
C PHE A 24 -4.58 40.64 8.57
N ALA A 25 -5.87 40.53 8.28
CA ALA A 25 -6.59 39.24 8.31
C ALA A 25 -6.07 38.26 7.27
N TYR A 26 -5.64 38.72 6.10
CA TYR A 26 -4.99 37.90 5.09
C TYR A 26 -3.59 37.41 5.54
N GLN A 27 -2.78 38.30 6.12
CA GLN A 27 -1.45 37.96 6.66
C GLN A 27 -1.49 37.08 7.93
N THR A 28 -2.57 37.19 8.74
CA THR A 28 -2.75 36.31 9.91
C THR A 28 -3.37 34.96 9.55
N ARG A 29 -4.01 34.84 8.38
CA ARG A 29 -4.57 33.57 7.90
C ARG A 29 -3.49 32.58 7.52
N ASP A 30 -2.31 33.04 7.09
CA ASP A 30 -1.15 32.18 6.77
C ASP A 30 -0.34 31.72 8.00
N LYS A 31 -0.66 32.23 9.20
CA LYS A 31 0.05 31.86 10.45
C LYS A 31 -0.66 30.80 11.29
N ASN A 32 -1.89 30.47 10.99
CA ASN A 32 -2.54 29.28 11.53
C ASN A 32 -2.34 28.14 10.52
N GLY A 33 -1.25 27.39 10.70
CA GLY A 33 -0.81 26.29 9.85
C GLY A 33 -1.89 25.27 9.52
N ASN A 34 -2.71 25.59 8.56
CA ASN A 34 -3.42 24.58 7.79
C ASN A 34 -2.45 24.04 6.75
N ASN A 35 -1.52 23.20 7.18
CA ASN A 35 -0.74 22.39 6.27
C ASN A 35 -1.72 21.59 5.41
N ALA A 36 -1.53 21.57 4.10
CA ALA A 36 -2.36 20.77 3.23
C ALA A 36 -2.32 19.31 3.71
N PRO A 37 -3.46 18.62 3.81
CA PRO A 37 -3.48 17.25 4.29
C PRO A 37 -2.62 16.35 3.39
N ILE A 38 -1.83 15.48 4.00
CA ILE A 38 -1.09 14.43 3.29
C ILE A 38 -2.08 13.32 2.97
N THR A 39 -2.34 13.11 1.68
CA THR A 39 -3.23 12.04 1.22
C THR A 39 -2.41 10.90 0.64
N ALA A 40 -2.55 9.70 1.20
CA ALA A 40 -1.89 8.49 0.75
C ALA A 40 -2.94 7.50 0.24
N VAL A 41 -2.85 7.10 -1.03
CA VAL A 41 -3.85 6.21 -1.65
C VAL A 41 -3.15 5.06 -2.37
N GLY A 42 -3.72 3.86 -2.31
CA GLY A 42 -3.26 2.77 -3.16
C GLY A 42 -3.24 1.39 -2.52
N SER A 43 -2.07 0.76 -2.45
CA SER A 43 -1.91 -0.61 -1.97
C SER A 43 -2.57 -0.84 -0.63
N THR A 44 -3.46 -1.84 -0.57
CA THR A 44 -4.05 -2.30 0.69
C THR A 44 -3.12 -3.26 1.44
N ALA A 45 -2.04 -3.75 0.80
CA ALA A 45 -1.00 -4.50 1.50
C ALA A 45 -0.12 -3.56 2.35
N LEU A 46 0.20 -2.37 1.83
CA LEU A 46 0.97 -1.34 2.52
C LEU A 46 0.14 -0.49 3.50
N GLN A 47 -1.19 -0.48 3.35
CA GLN A 47 -2.09 0.39 4.09
C GLN A 47 -1.88 0.36 5.61
N PRO A 48 -1.76 -0.81 6.30
CA PRO A 48 -1.56 -0.83 7.76
C PRO A 48 -0.29 -0.11 8.22
N LEU A 49 0.79 -0.17 7.44
CA LEU A 49 2.05 0.51 7.79
C LEU A 49 1.92 2.03 7.65
N VAL A 50 1.27 2.50 6.59
CA VAL A 50 1.07 3.96 6.35
C VAL A 50 0.07 4.55 7.35
N GLU A 51 -0.97 3.80 7.71
CA GLU A 51 -1.92 4.19 8.77
C GLU A 51 -1.21 4.36 10.12
N ALA A 52 -0.42 3.35 10.55
CA ALA A 52 0.36 3.44 11.78
C ALA A 52 1.36 4.60 11.77
N ALA A 53 1.98 4.86 10.61
CA ALA A 53 2.85 6.01 10.44
C ALA A 53 2.10 7.33 10.57
N GLY A 54 0.94 7.46 9.92
CA GLY A 54 0.11 8.66 9.98
C GLY A 54 -0.38 8.95 11.40
N GLU A 55 -0.87 7.92 12.09
CA GLU A 55 -1.34 8.05 13.48
C GLU A 55 -0.21 8.49 14.45
N ASP A 56 0.99 7.91 14.31
CA ASP A 56 2.11 8.22 15.20
C ASP A 56 2.74 9.59 14.86
N TYR A 57 2.83 9.91 13.56
CA TYR A 57 3.35 11.18 13.07
C TYR A 57 2.51 12.38 13.54
N GLN A 58 1.18 12.28 13.44
CA GLN A 58 0.25 13.33 13.87
C GLN A 58 0.35 13.66 15.36
N LYS A 59 0.71 12.67 16.21
CA LYS A 59 0.92 12.91 17.66
C LYS A 59 2.08 13.87 17.93
N SER A 60 3.13 13.80 17.12
CA SER A 60 4.33 14.64 17.27
C SER A 60 4.32 15.88 16.39
N HIS A 61 3.38 15.99 15.45
CA HIS A 61 3.23 17.11 14.50
C HIS A 61 1.80 17.64 14.54
N PRO A 62 1.42 18.37 15.61
CA PRO A 62 0.07 18.95 15.73
C PRO A 62 -0.23 19.88 14.56
N GLY A 63 -1.42 19.76 13.99
CA GLY A 63 -1.84 20.52 12.81
C GLY A 63 -1.56 19.85 11.46
N THR A 64 -0.80 18.75 11.44
CA THR A 64 -0.66 17.89 10.25
C THR A 64 -1.81 16.88 10.23
N SER A 65 -2.42 16.67 9.05
CA SER A 65 -3.41 15.62 8.81
C SER A 65 -2.85 14.63 7.79
N VAL A 66 -2.88 13.33 8.11
CA VAL A 66 -2.52 12.24 7.21
C VAL A 66 -3.76 11.37 7.01
N THR A 67 -4.21 11.26 5.76
CA THR A 67 -5.34 10.42 5.38
C THR A 67 -4.86 9.27 4.51
N VAL A 68 -5.24 8.04 4.86
CA VAL A 68 -4.83 6.84 4.13
C VAL A 68 -6.06 6.14 3.56
N GLN A 69 -6.00 5.77 2.29
CA GLN A 69 -7.09 5.08 1.59
C GLN A 69 -6.54 3.90 0.78
N GLY A 70 -7.25 2.79 0.80
CA GLY A 70 -6.99 1.64 -0.06
C GLY A 70 -7.38 1.91 -1.53
N GLY A 71 -7.61 0.84 -2.29
CA GLY A 71 -8.04 0.88 -3.69
C GLY A 71 -7.08 0.17 -4.63
N GLY A 72 -5.98 -0.39 -4.08
CA GLY A 72 -4.96 -1.14 -4.81
C GLY A 72 -3.89 -0.27 -5.45
N SER A 73 -2.74 -0.88 -5.76
CA SER A 73 -1.55 -0.21 -6.33
C SER A 73 -1.86 0.54 -7.62
N GLY A 74 -2.74 0.00 -8.46
CA GLY A 74 -3.15 0.66 -9.71
C GLY A 74 -3.84 2.00 -9.48
N THR A 75 -4.70 2.10 -8.46
CA THR A 75 -5.36 3.35 -8.07
C THR A 75 -4.34 4.35 -7.52
N GLY A 76 -3.45 3.91 -6.63
CA GLY A 76 -2.38 4.75 -6.08
C GLY A 76 -1.49 5.34 -7.18
N LEU A 77 -0.97 4.48 -8.06
CA LEU A 77 -0.13 4.91 -9.18
C LEU A 77 -0.85 5.85 -10.15
N SER A 78 -2.13 5.61 -10.43
CA SER A 78 -2.91 6.49 -11.31
C SER A 78 -3.13 7.86 -10.70
N GLN A 79 -3.54 7.92 -9.42
CA GLN A 79 -3.82 9.18 -8.74
C GLN A 79 -2.55 10.02 -8.52
N ILE A 80 -1.44 9.39 -8.15
CA ILE A 80 -0.18 10.13 -7.98
C ILE A 80 0.37 10.63 -9.33
N ALA A 81 0.26 9.86 -10.40
CA ALA A 81 0.68 10.29 -11.73
C ALA A 81 -0.13 11.51 -12.21
N GLN A 82 -1.40 11.60 -11.86
CA GLN A 82 -2.26 12.76 -12.12
C GLN A 82 -1.96 13.93 -11.16
N GLY A 83 -1.35 13.68 -10.01
CA GLY A 83 -1.12 14.67 -8.94
C GLY A 83 -2.37 14.92 -8.09
N ALA A 84 -3.29 13.97 -8.06
CA ALA A 84 -4.52 14.07 -7.28
C ALA A 84 -4.32 13.75 -5.78
N VAL A 85 -3.20 13.12 -5.43
CA VAL A 85 -2.84 12.76 -4.05
C VAL A 85 -1.39 13.13 -3.77
N SER A 86 -1.01 13.17 -2.48
CA SER A 86 0.36 13.47 -2.05
C SER A 86 1.28 12.26 -2.21
N LEU A 87 0.74 11.05 -1.97
CA LEU A 87 1.47 9.79 -1.94
C LEU A 87 0.67 8.70 -2.66
N GLY A 88 1.33 7.96 -3.55
CA GLY A 88 0.77 6.79 -4.23
C GLY A 88 1.41 5.52 -3.71
N ASN A 89 0.66 4.69 -2.98
CA ASN A 89 1.13 3.45 -2.37
C ASN A 89 1.05 2.29 -3.38
N SER A 90 2.11 1.47 -3.50
CA SER A 90 2.17 0.41 -4.51
C SER A 90 3.07 -0.76 -4.09
N ASP A 91 2.64 -2.00 -4.36
CA ASP A 91 3.46 -3.22 -4.28
C ASP A 91 4.26 -3.46 -5.58
N LEU A 92 4.16 -2.54 -6.55
CA LEU A 92 4.76 -2.67 -7.87
C LEU A 92 5.63 -1.47 -8.19
N TYR A 93 6.66 -1.68 -8.99
CA TYR A 93 7.30 -0.58 -9.69
C TYR A 93 6.29 0.12 -10.61
N ALA A 94 6.30 1.45 -10.63
CA ALA A 94 5.35 2.23 -11.44
C ALA A 94 5.43 1.89 -12.94
N GLN A 95 6.62 1.47 -13.40
CA GLN A 95 6.87 1.06 -14.79
C GLN A 95 6.19 -0.26 -15.16
N GLU A 96 5.87 -1.13 -14.19
CA GLU A 96 5.18 -2.40 -14.44
C GLU A 96 3.69 -2.19 -14.74
N LYS A 97 3.12 -1.05 -14.36
CA LYS A 97 1.69 -0.77 -14.57
C LYS A 97 1.46 -0.09 -15.91
N LYS A 98 0.84 -0.81 -16.84
CA LYS A 98 0.47 -0.25 -18.16
C LYS A 98 -0.42 0.98 -17.99
N GLY A 99 -0.18 2.00 -18.81
CA GLY A 99 -0.95 3.26 -18.82
C GLY A 99 -0.52 4.28 -17.77
N ILE A 100 0.48 3.98 -16.93
CA ILE A 100 1.05 4.94 -15.98
C ILE A 100 2.25 5.65 -16.61
N ASN A 101 2.22 6.98 -16.62
CA ASN A 101 3.38 7.79 -16.95
C ASN A 101 4.29 7.92 -15.71
N SER A 102 5.28 7.05 -15.62
CA SER A 102 6.20 6.98 -14.48
C SER A 102 7.36 7.99 -14.54
N LYS A 103 7.55 8.75 -15.64
CA LYS A 103 8.72 9.64 -15.85
C LYS A 103 8.95 10.65 -14.73
N ASN A 104 7.87 11.16 -14.14
CA ASN A 104 7.90 12.18 -13.08
C ASN A 104 7.58 11.60 -11.70
N LEU A 105 7.53 10.28 -11.56
CA LEU A 105 7.32 9.63 -10.28
C LEU A 105 8.66 9.34 -9.61
N VAL A 106 8.77 9.71 -8.36
CA VAL A 106 9.92 9.40 -7.50
C VAL A 106 9.54 8.25 -6.59
N ASP A 107 10.33 7.20 -6.62
CA ASP A 107 10.13 5.97 -5.85
C ASP A 107 10.78 6.07 -4.47
N HIS A 108 10.00 5.84 -3.43
CA HIS A 108 10.44 5.74 -2.04
C HIS A 108 10.10 4.34 -1.52
N ARG A 109 11.06 3.40 -1.57
CA ARG A 109 10.89 2.08 -0.98
C ARG A 109 10.93 2.18 0.54
N VAL A 110 9.89 1.72 1.21
CA VAL A 110 9.72 1.88 2.66
C VAL A 110 9.80 0.57 3.43
N ALA A 111 9.52 -0.55 2.80
CA ALA A 111 9.59 -1.88 3.39
C ALA A 111 9.63 -2.97 2.30
N VAL A 112 9.74 -4.22 2.73
CA VAL A 112 9.47 -5.41 1.94
C VAL A 112 8.31 -6.16 2.57
N VAL A 113 7.50 -6.85 1.76
CA VAL A 113 6.41 -7.69 2.24
C VAL A 113 6.42 -9.04 1.55
N GLY A 114 6.34 -10.13 2.33
CA GLY A 114 6.02 -11.44 1.80
C GLY A 114 4.54 -11.53 1.44
N ILE A 115 4.23 -12.33 0.43
CA ILE A 115 2.85 -12.63 0.00
C ILE A 115 2.64 -14.13 0.14
N MET A 116 1.62 -14.52 0.91
CA MET A 116 1.35 -15.91 1.21
C MET A 116 -0.01 -16.37 0.68
N PRO A 117 -0.10 -17.59 0.13
CA PRO A 117 -1.39 -18.23 -0.08
C PRO A 117 -2.07 -18.49 1.26
N ILE A 118 -3.36 -18.26 1.32
CA ILE A 118 -4.20 -18.56 2.48
C ILE A 118 -5.38 -19.44 2.05
N VAL A 119 -5.69 -20.43 2.87
CA VAL A 119 -6.84 -21.31 2.64
C VAL A 119 -7.75 -21.36 3.86
N ASN A 120 -9.02 -21.70 3.63
CA ASN A 120 -9.96 -22.01 4.70
C ASN A 120 -9.44 -23.19 5.54
N GLN A 121 -9.62 -23.15 6.85
CA GLN A 121 -9.07 -24.15 7.79
C GLN A 121 -9.56 -25.57 7.53
N GLU A 122 -10.73 -25.75 6.91
CA GLU A 122 -11.30 -27.06 6.60
C GLU A 122 -10.70 -27.73 5.35
N VAL A 123 -9.79 -27.08 4.65
CA VAL A 123 -9.20 -27.58 3.38
C VAL A 123 -8.27 -28.76 3.61
N GLY A 124 -7.55 -28.79 4.73
CA GLY A 124 -6.60 -29.87 5.06
C GLY A 124 -5.28 -29.82 4.29
N VAL A 125 -4.92 -28.68 3.69
CA VAL A 125 -3.66 -28.45 2.98
C VAL A 125 -2.82 -27.40 3.69
N ASP A 126 -1.54 -27.70 3.95
CA ASP A 126 -0.58 -26.78 4.55
C ASP A 126 0.64 -26.48 3.67
N ASN A 127 0.74 -27.14 2.49
CA ASN A 127 1.82 -26.94 1.53
C ASN A 127 1.31 -27.12 0.09
N LEU A 128 1.73 -26.22 -0.79
CA LEU A 128 1.49 -26.29 -2.24
C LEU A 128 2.78 -26.00 -3.01
N THR A 129 2.98 -26.66 -4.14
CA THR A 129 4.04 -26.24 -5.05
C THR A 129 3.62 -25.04 -5.89
N LEU A 130 4.57 -24.34 -6.52
CA LEU A 130 4.27 -23.24 -7.45
C LEU A 130 3.45 -23.74 -8.65
N GLU A 131 3.69 -24.97 -9.11
CA GLU A 131 2.93 -25.62 -10.17
C GLU A 131 1.48 -25.87 -9.72
N GLN A 132 1.27 -26.37 -8.49
CA GLN A 132 -0.06 -26.59 -7.92
C GLN A 132 -0.81 -25.27 -7.74
N LEU A 133 -0.14 -24.23 -7.23
CA LEU A 133 -0.73 -22.89 -7.14
C LEU A 133 -1.14 -22.39 -8.53
N THR A 134 -0.26 -22.48 -9.51
CA THR A 134 -0.58 -22.12 -10.91
C THR A 134 -1.77 -22.91 -11.44
N ALA A 135 -1.82 -24.21 -11.21
CA ALA A 135 -2.90 -25.08 -11.68
C ALA A 135 -4.24 -24.76 -10.99
N ILE A 136 -4.23 -24.43 -9.70
CA ILE A 136 -5.42 -24.00 -8.95
C ILE A 136 -5.91 -22.65 -9.48
N PHE A 137 -5.03 -21.66 -9.55
CA PHE A 137 -5.43 -20.30 -9.95
C PHE A 137 -5.79 -20.18 -11.45
N THR A 138 -5.28 -21.05 -12.31
CA THR A 138 -5.71 -21.17 -13.71
C THR A 138 -6.92 -22.08 -13.91
N GLY A 139 -7.39 -22.77 -12.85
CA GLY A 139 -8.59 -23.61 -12.87
C GLY A 139 -8.38 -25.01 -13.45
N LYS A 140 -7.13 -25.46 -13.58
CA LYS A 140 -6.80 -26.84 -13.99
C LYS A 140 -7.04 -27.84 -12.86
N ILE A 141 -6.79 -27.44 -11.60
CA ILE A 141 -7.15 -28.18 -10.39
C ILE A 141 -8.36 -27.50 -9.76
N THR A 142 -9.40 -28.27 -9.47
CA THR A 142 -10.69 -27.76 -8.98
C THR A 142 -11.19 -28.45 -7.71
N ASN A 143 -10.48 -29.46 -7.23
CA ASN A 143 -10.78 -30.16 -5.99
C ASN A 143 -9.51 -30.29 -5.14
N TRP A 144 -9.63 -30.06 -3.84
CA TRP A 144 -8.53 -30.10 -2.90
C TRP A 144 -7.87 -31.47 -2.76
N LYS A 145 -8.62 -32.58 -2.97
CA LYS A 145 -8.06 -33.96 -2.96
C LYS A 145 -6.95 -34.15 -3.98
N ASP A 146 -6.97 -33.41 -5.09
CA ASP A 146 -5.98 -33.54 -6.17
C ASP A 146 -4.60 -32.98 -5.74
N VAL A 147 -4.54 -32.29 -4.59
CA VAL A 147 -3.33 -31.75 -3.97
C VAL A 147 -3.14 -32.19 -2.52
N GLY A 148 -3.79 -33.29 -2.13
CA GLY A 148 -3.63 -33.90 -0.81
C GLY A 148 -4.51 -33.34 0.31
N GLY A 149 -5.48 -32.50 -0.03
CA GLY A 149 -6.50 -32.00 0.90
C GLY A 149 -7.76 -32.88 0.96
N ASN A 150 -8.78 -32.35 1.61
CA ASN A 150 -10.08 -32.98 1.73
C ASN A 150 -10.78 -33.07 0.35
N ASP A 151 -11.72 -34.05 0.18
CA ASP A 151 -12.54 -34.12 -1.03
C ASP A 151 -13.56 -32.97 -1.02
N GLN A 152 -13.10 -31.81 -1.46
CA GLN A 152 -13.83 -30.55 -1.41
C GLN A 152 -13.48 -29.69 -2.62
N LYS A 153 -14.52 -29.07 -3.21
CA LYS A 153 -14.32 -28.15 -4.35
C LYS A 153 -13.53 -26.91 -3.94
N ILE A 154 -12.58 -26.51 -4.78
CA ILE A 154 -11.83 -25.27 -4.60
C ILE A 154 -12.72 -24.06 -4.94
N VAL A 155 -12.82 -23.14 -4.00
CA VAL A 155 -13.46 -21.83 -4.18
C VAL A 155 -12.36 -20.77 -4.33
N LEU A 156 -12.12 -20.36 -5.56
CA LEU A 156 -11.09 -19.35 -5.83
C LEU A 156 -11.63 -17.94 -5.53
N VAL A 157 -10.95 -17.22 -4.67
CA VAL A 157 -11.19 -15.80 -4.38
C VAL A 157 -9.97 -15.02 -4.82
N ASN A 158 -10.12 -14.18 -5.84
CA ASN A 158 -9.01 -13.43 -6.39
C ASN A 158 -9.00 -11.97 -5.89
N ARG A 159 -7.93 -11.26 -6.13
CA ARG A 159 -7.84 -9.82 -5.96
C ARG A 159 -8.22 -9.14 -7.27
N ALA A 160 -8.78 -7.94 -7.19
CA ALA A 160 -9.13 -7.14 -8.36
C ALA A 160 -7.90 -6.83 -9.24
N ALA A 161 -8.10 -6.60 -10.53
CA ALA A 161 -7.04 -6.35 -11.51
C ALA A 161 -6.13 -5.13 -11.18
N GLY A 162 -6.60 -4.21 -10.32
CA GLY A 162 -5.81 -3.09 -9.79
C GLY A 162 -4.89 -3.44 -8.63
N SER A 163 -4.97 -4.66 -8.08
CA SER A 163 -4.19 -5.09 -6.93
C SER A 163 -2.72 -5.34 -7.31
N GLY A 164 -1.80 -4.67 -6.63
CA GLY A 164 -0.37 -4.95 -6.75
C GLY A 164 -0.01 -6.32 -6.18
N THR A 165 -0.65 -6.72 -5.07
CA THR A 165 -0.49 -8.06 -4.48
C THR A 165 -0.86 -9.16 -5.48
N ARG A 166 -1.95 -8.97 -6.31
CA ARG A 166 -2.28 -9.89 -7.39
C ARG A 166 -1.18 -9.93 -8.44
N ALA A 167 -0.74 -8.80 -8.91
CA ALA A 167 0.30 -8.75 -9.94
C ALA A 167 1.61 -9.39 -9.46
N ALA A 168 2.01 -9.16 -8.20
CA ALA A 168 3.17 -9.79 -7.60
C ALA A 168 2.96 -11.32 -7.44
N PHE A 169 1.79 -11.76 -7.01
CA PHE A 169 1.48 -13.18 -6.90
C PHE A 169 1.48 -13.88 -8.27
N GLU A 170 0.81 -13.33 -9.28
CA GLU A 170 0.80 -13.86 -10.64
C GLU A 170 2.22 -13.91 -11.24
N LYS A 171 3.04 -12.88 -10.97
CA LYS A 171 4.43 -12.83 -11.44
C LYS A 171 5.32 -13.88 -10.76
N TRP A 172 5.28 -14.00 -9.44
CA TRP A 172 6.25 -14.77 -8.67
C TRP A 172 5.78 -16.18 -8.28
N ALA A 173 4.46 -16.36 -8.08
CA ALA A 173 3.89 -17.68 -7.79
C ALA A 173 3.45 -18.44 -9.02
N MET A 174 3.04 -17.73 -10.09
CA MET A 174 2.44 -18.34 -11.28
C MET A 174 3.29 -18.14 -12.53
N ASN A 175 4.53 -17.70 -12.39
CA ASN A 175 5.44 -17.43 -13.51
C ASN A 175 4.82 -16.53 -14.60
N GLY A 176 4.04 -15.52 -14.18
CA GLY A 176 3.35 -14.58 -15.07
C GLY A 176 2.04 -15.09 -15.69
N ALA A 177 1.60 -16.30 -15.35
CA ALA A 177 0.29 -16.76 -15.80
C ALA A 177 -0.84 -15.94 -15.16
N THR A 178 -1.89 -15.68 -15.92
CA THR A 178 -3.06 -14.93 -15.44
C THR A 178 -4.05 -15.89 -14.76
N SER A 179 -4.53 -15.49 -13.59
CA SER A 179 -5.59 -16.22 -12.89
C SER A 179 -6.87 -16.26 -13.73
N LYS A 180 -7.60 -17.37 -13.65
CA LYS A 180 -8.93 -17.49 -14.25
C LYS A 180 -9.91 -16.48 -13.62
N GLU A 181 -10.99 -16.19 -14.31
CA GLU A 181 -12.09 -15.40 -13.76
C GLU A 181 -12.69 -16.09 -12.51
N ALA A 182 -12.86 -15.33 -11.46
CA ALA A 182 -13.40 -15.77 -10.18
C ALA A 182 -14.00 -14.58 -9.43
N GLN A 183 -14.51 -14.81 -8.23
CA GLN A 183 -14.90 -13.71 -7.36
C GLN A 183 -13.68 -12.82 -7.09
N GLU A 184 -13.78 -11.53 -7.35
CA GLU A 184 -12.72 -10.56 -7.14
C GLU A 184 -13.01 -9.61 -5.98
N GLN A 185 -11.96 -9.24 -5.25
CA GLN A 185 -12.02 -8.25 -4.17
C GLN A 185 -10.83 -7.27 -4.28
N ASP A 186 -11.08 -6.02 -3.98
CA ASP A 186 -10.07 -4.95 -4.02
C ASP A 186 -9.25 -4.82 -2.73
N SER A 187 -9.75 -5.36 -1.61
CA SER A 187 -9.14 -5.23 -0.28
C SER A 187 -8.52 -6.54 0.23
N SER A 188 -7.31 -6.46 0.77
CA SER A 188 -6.62 -7.58 1.45
C SER A 188 -7.41 -8.09 2.65
N GLY A 189 -8.01 -7.20 3.44
CA GLY A 189 -8.84 -7.59 4.58
C GLY A 189 -10.09 -8.35 4.16
N MET A 190 -10.73 -7.93 3.07
CA MET A 190 -11.95 -8.57 2.56
C MET A 190 -11.67 -9.99 2.05
N VAL A 191 -10.62 -10.22 1.26
CA VAL A 191 -10.31 -11.59 0.79
C VAL A 191 -10.00 -12.51 1.97
N LYS A 192 -9.27 -12.03 2.99
CA LYS A 192 -9.01 -12.81 4.21
C LYS A 192 -10.32 -13.20 4.91
N SER A 193 -11.24 -12.25 5.05
CA SER A 193 -12.56 -12.50 5.66
C SER A 193 -13.38 -13.53 4.88
N ILE A 194 -13.37 -13.45 3.54
CA ILE A 194 -14.08 -14.41 2.68
C ILE A 194 -13.45 -15.80 2.81
N VAL A 195 -12.12 -15.92 2.76
CA VAL A 195 -11.44 -17.22 2.91
C VAL A 195 -11.74 -17.85 4.26
N LYS A 196 -11.75 -17.06 5.36
CA LYS A 196 -12.13 -17.52 6.68
C LYS A 196 -13.53 -18.15 6.71
N ASN A 197 -14.50 -17.52 6.05
CA ASN A 197 -15.92 -17.84 6.17
C ASN A 197 -16.46 -18.73 5.04
N THR A 198 -15.62 -19.13 4.08
CA THR A 198 -16.05 -19.91 2.92
C THR A 198 -15.30 -21.24 2.88
N PRO A 199 -15.97 -22.38 3.19
CA PRO A 199 -15.38 -23.71 3.05
C PRO A 199 -14.78 -23.93 1.66
N GLY A 200 -13.56 -24.49 1.62
CA GLY A 200 -12.84 -24.74 0.36
C GLY A 200 -12.19 -23.53 -0.29
N ALA A 201 -12.28 -22.32 0.32
CA ALA A 201 -11.74 -21.11 -0.28
C ALA A 201 -10.20 -21.05 -0.23
N ILE A 202 -9.63 -20.44 -1.27
CA ILE A 202 -8.22 -20.04 -1.39
C ILE A 202 -8.11 -18.61 -1.92
N SER A 203 -7.14 -17.89 -1.39
CA SER A 203 -6.68 -16.59 -1.88
C SER A 203 -5.22 -16.37 -1.49
N TYR A 204 -4.74 -15.15 -1.56
CA TYR A 204 -3.41 -14.73 -1.12
C TYR A 204 -3.46 -13.33 -0.53
N VAL A 205 -2.61 -13.09 0.48
CA VAL A 205 -2.48 -11.79 1.17
C VAL A 205 -1.03 -11.52 1.54
N ALA A 206 -0.73 -10.25 1.82
CA ALA A 206 0.53 -9.85 2.41
C ALA A 206 0.69 -10.41 3.85
N PHE A 207 1.92 -10.62 4.31
CA PHE A 207 2.22 -11.12 5.66
C PHE A 207 1.61 -10.26 6.76
N ALA A 208 1.45 -8.96 6.53
CA ALA A 208 0.74 -8.04 7.42
C ALA A 208 -0.70 -8.48 7.76
N TYR A 209 -1.31 -9.35 6.95
CA TYR A 209 -2.64 -9.91 7.20
C TYR A 209 -2.63 -11.33 7.77
N LYS A 210 -1.46 -11.84 8.20
CA LYS A 210 -1.35 -13.14 8.84
C LYS A 210 -2.24 -13.21 10.08
N SER A 211 -3.00 -14.28 10.22
CA SER A 211 -3.85 -14.51 11.40
C SER A 211 -4.11 -16.00 11.56
N SER A 212 -4.54 -16.40 12.77
CA SER A 212 -4.95 -17.78 13.06
C SER A 212 -6.31 -18.16 12.46
N ASP A 213 -7.03 -17.22 11.87
CA ASP A 213 -8.36 -17.46 11.30
C ASP A 213 -8.34 -18.21 9.96
N VAL A 214 -7.19 -18.24 9.29
CA VAL A 214 -6.97 -18.93 8.02
C VAL A 214 -5.65 -19.70 8.09
N THR A 215 -5.51 -20.74 7.27
CA THR A 215 -4.25 -21.48 7.17
C THR A 215 -3.33 -20.79 6.16
N SER A 216 -2.16 -20.35 6.62
CA SER A 216 -1.07 -19.90 5.74
C SER A 216 -0.36 -21.12 5.16
N VAL A 217 -0.27 -21.18 3.84
CA VAL A 217 0.26 -22.35 3.11
C VAL A 217 1.74 -22.17 2.81
N LYS A 218 2.55 -23.20 3.09
CA LYS A 218 3.93 -23.31 2.62
C LYS A 218 3.97 -23.33 1.10
N VAL A 219 5.04 -22.84 0.52
CA VAL A 219 5.27 -22.88 -0.93
C VAL A 219 6.54 -23.69 -1.20
N ASN A 220 6.43 -24.78 -1.96
CA ASN A 220 7.53 -25.73 -2.19
C ASN A 220 8.19 -26.22 -0.88
N GLY A 221 7.40 -26.42 0.18
CA GLY A 221 7.88 -26.79 1.50
C GLY A 221 8.45 -25.63 2.33
N ILE A 222 8.59 -24.43 1.77
CA ILE A 222 9.15 -23.27 2.46
C ILE A 222 8.05 -22.50 3.18
N MET A 223 8.26 -22.23 4.47
CA MET A 223 7.33 -21.45 5.29
C MET A 223 7.32 -19.97 4.86
N PRO A 224 6.14 -19.32 4.82
CA PRO A 224 6.03 -17.88 4.63
C PRO A 224 6.45 -17.14 5.91
N THR A 225 7.76 -16.89 6.06
CA THR A 225 8.37 -16.17 7.18
C THR A 225 9.27 -15.05 6.68
N ASP A 226 9.47 -14.05 7.52
CA ASP A 226 10.35 -12.93 7.22
C ASP A 226 11.77 -13.41 6.89
N GLU A 227 12.33 -14.29 7.70
CA GLU A 227 13.67 -14.89 7.48
C GLU A 227 13.81 -15.55 6.10
N ASN A 228 12.78 -16.31 5.67
CA ASN A 228 12.81 -16.97 4.36
C ASN A 228 12.65 -16.00 3.19
N VAL A 229 12.04 -14.84 3.40
CA VAL A 229 12.04 -13.75 2.42
C VAL A 229 13.38 -13.03 2.42
N GLU A 230 13.93 -12.70 3.58
CA GLU A 230 15.20 -12.01 3.76
C GLU A 230 16.36 -12.72 3.04
N ASN A 231 16.44 -14.05 3.17
CA ASN A 231 17.48 -14.89 2.55
C ASN A 231 17.14 -15.35 1.11
N GLY A 232 15.95 -15.04 0.60
CA GLY A 232 15.51 -15.36 -0.76
C GLY A 232 14.99 -16.77 -0.97
N SER A 233 14.89 -17.63 0.06
CA SER A 233 14.33 -18.97 -0.08
C SER A 233 12.82 -18.97 -0.33
N TYR A 234 12.08 -17.99 0.17
CA TYR A 234 10.66 -17.80 -0.12
C TYR A 234 10.48 -16.84 -1.31
N PRO A 235 9.89 -17.30 -2.45
CA PRO A 235 9.95 -16.54 -3.70
C PRO A 235 8.93 -15.41 -3.84
N ILE A 236 7.79 -15.46 -3.09
CA ILE A 236 6.64 -14.58 -3.33
C ILE A 236 6.70 -13.38 -2.38
N TRP A 237 7.34 -12.32 -2.83
CA TRP A 237 7.47 -11.07 -2.08
C TRP A 237 7.59 -9.87 -3.03
N SER A 238 7.36 -8.67 -2.51
CA SER A 238 7.58 -7.41 -3.23
C SER A 238 8.13 -6.33 -2.31
N TYR A 239 8.70 -5.29 -2.93
CA TYR A 239 8.93 -4.04 -2.24
C TYR A 239 7.60 -3.31 -2.03
N GLU A 240 7.52 -2.58 -0.94
CA GLU A 240 6.47 -1.62 -0.69
C GLU A 240 6.98 -0.22 -1.05
N HIS A 241 6.37 0.34 -2.07
CA HIS A 241 6.72 1.63 -2.65
C HIS A 241 5.72 2.71 -2.25
N ILE A 242 6.23 3.89 -1.97
CA ILE A 242 5.45 5.12 -1.90
C ILE A 242 5.98 6.05 -3.00
N TYR A 243 5.11 6.45 -3.90
CA TYR A 243 5.47 7.35 -4.99
C TYR A 243 5.06 8.78 -4.70
N THR A 244 5.93 9.74 -5.07
CA THR A 244 5.60 11.16 -5.18
C THR A 244 5.67 11.60 -6.64
N LYS A 245 4.93 12.66 -7.00
CA LYS A 245 5.04 13.29 -8.32
C LYS A 245 6.04 14.43 -8.26
N GLY A 246 7.26 14.18 -8.73
CA GLY A 246 8.38 15.11 -8.57
C GLY A 246 8.78 15.29 -7.11
N GLN A 247 9.25 16.49 -6.77
CA GLN A 247 9.63 16.81 -5.40
C GLN A 247 8.38 16.98 -4.52
N PRO A 248 8.29 16.28 -3.38
CA PRO A 248 7.19 16.42 -2.45
C PRO A 248 7.22 17.79 -1.75
N THR A 249 6.08 18.22 -1.21
CA THR A 249 6.03 19.36 -0.28
C THR A 249 6.87 19.10 0.96
N ALA A 250 7.22 20.13 1.72
CA ALA A 250 8.04 20.00 2.93
C ALA A 250 7.41 19.01 3.94
N ASP A 251 6.09 19.10 4.14
CA ASP A 251 5.37 18.21 5.06
C ASP A 251 5.33 16.75 4.58
N THR A 252 5.06 16.54 3.29
CA THR A 252 5.09 15.20 2.69
C THR A 252 6.49 14.58 2.75
N LYS A 253 7.53 15.39 2.52
CA LYS A 253 8.92 14.96 2.65
C LYS A 253 9.24 14.57 4.09
N SER A 254 8.88 15.40 5.06
CA SER A 254 9.09 15.11 6.49
C SER A 254 8.39 13.83 6.93
N PHE A 255 7.17 13.59 6.45
CA PHE A 255 6.44 12.34 6.72
C PHE A 255 7.14 11.11 6.11
N LEU A 256 7.65 11.20 4.87
CA LEU A 256 8.42 10.13 4.25
C LEU A 256 9.74 9.85 4.99
N GLU A 257 10.46 10.90 5.38
CA GLU A 257 11.68 10.78 6.19
C GLU A 257 11.39 10.14 7.54
N TYR A 258 10.25 10.47 8.17
CA TYR A 258 9.79 9.81 9.38
C TYR A 258 9.57 8.31 9.17
N MET A 259 8.85 7.92 8.12
CA MET A 259 8.61 6.50 7.80
C MET A 259 9.91 5.72 7.53
N GLN A 260 10.92 6.37 6.95
CA GLN A 260 12.23 5.78 6.68
C GLN A 260 13.20 5.88 7.88
N SER A 261 12.82 6.58 8.95
CA SER A 261 13.67 6.73 10.13
C SER A 261 13.89 5.40 10.85
N THR A 262 15.09 5.23 11.42
CA THR A 262 15.42 4.05 12.22
C THR A 262 14.44 3.82 13.38
N ALA A 263 13.92 4.91 13.97
CA ALA A 263 12.97 4.83 15.07
C ALA A 263 11.65 4.20 14.63
N PHE A 264 11.07 4.70 13.52
CA PHE A 264 9.83 4.15 12.96
C PHE A 264 10.03 2.71 12.47
N GLN A 265 11.10 2.46 11.71
CA GLN A 265 11.40 1.14 11.15
C GLN A 265 11.50 0.07 12.25
N LYS A 266 12.26 0.33 13.34
CA LYS A 266 12.37 -0.58 14.49
C LYS A 266 11.08 -0.77 15.27
N LYS A 267 10.23 0.27 15.32
CA LYS A 267 9.01 0.26 16.15
C LYS A 267 7.86 -0.48 15.48
N TYR A 268 7.71 -0.33 14.15
CA TYR A 268 6.49 -0.69 13.46
C TYR A 268 6.65 -1.74 12.37
N VAL A 269 7.74 -1.73 11.60
CA VAL A 269 7.83 -2.54 10.36
C VAL A 269 7.65 -4.03 10.66
N GLU A 270 8.48 -4.60 11.50
CA GLU A 270 8.39 -6.03 11.86
C GLU A 270 7.10 -6.36 12.64
N LYS A 271 6.73 -5.47 13.57
CA LYS A 271 5.53 -5.66 14.40
C LYS A 271 4.25 -5.76 13.56
N LEU A 272 4.21 -5.10 12.40
CA LEU A 272 3.08 -5.08 11.49
C LEU A 272 3.20 -6.12 10.37
N GLY A 273 4.18 -7.00 10.41
CA GLY A 273 4.37 -8.08 9.42
C GLY A 273 5.01 -7.62 8.12
N TYR A 274 5.90 -6.62 8.20
CA TYR A 274 6.75 -6.20 7.10
C TYR A 274 8.22 -6.44 7.44
N ILE A 275 9.07 -6.43 6.44
CA ILE A 275 10.50 -6.66 6.54
C ILE A 275 11.23 -5.34 6.28
N ALA A 276 12.15 -4.96 7.17
CA ALA A 276 12.94 -3.77 6.98
C ALA A 276 13.92 -3.95 5.80
N MET A 277 14.07 -2.90 4.99
CA MET A 277 14.92 -2.93 3.78
C MET A 277 16.36 -3.37 4.05
N ASN A 278 16.91 -3.03 5.22
CA ASN A 278 18.29 -3.37 5.62
C ASN A 278 18.45 -4.81 6.11
N LYS A 279 17.36 -5.57 6.31
CA LYS A 279 17.43 -7.00 6.65
C LYS A 279 17.51 -7.91 5.44
N MET A 280 17.11 -7.40 4.27
CA MET A 280 17.18 -8.17 3.04
C MET A 280 18.63 -8.50 2.69
N GLN A 281 18.91 -9.78 2.51
CA GLN A 281 20.20 -10.32 2.06
C GLN A 281 20.28 -10.38 0.53
N ILE A 282 19.16 -10.16 -0.12
CA ILE A 282 19.02 -10.13 -1.58
C ILE A 282 18.35 -8.83 -2.03
N ASP A 283 18.65 -8.42 -3.24
CA ASP A 283 17.87 -7.43 -4.01
C ASP A 283 17.25 -8.10 -5.23
N ARG A 284 16.10 -7.61 -5.66
CA ARG A 284 15.43 -8.04 -6.88
C ARG A 284 15.03 -6.82 -7.70
N ASP A 285 15.55 -6.74 -8.92
CA ASP A 285 15.23 -5.65 -9.82
C ASP A 285 13.83 -5.79 -10.44
N ILE A 286 13.42 -4.80 -11.21
CA ILE A 286 12.12 -4.77 -11.90
C ILE A 286 11.95 -5.95 -12.88
N ASN A 287 13.05 -6.49 -13.44
CA ASN A 287 13.03 -7.61 -14.35
C ASN A 287 13.02 -8.97 -13.63
N GLY A 288 13.17 -8.96 -12.31
CA GLY A 288 13.20 -10.16 -11.48
C GLY A 288 14.60 -10.73 -11.28
N HIS A 289 15.66 -10.05 -11.72
CA HIS A 289 17.02 -10.49 -11.43
C HIS A 289 17.31 -10.32 -9.95
N VAL A 290 17.75 -11.41 -9.32
CA VAL A 290 18.12 -11.45 -7.90
C VAL A 290 19.63 -11.33 -7.78
N THR A 291 20.08 -10.44 -6.89
CA THR A 291 21.49 -10.27 -6.51
C THR A 291 21.64 -10.41 -5.00
N HIS A 292 22.70 -11.04 -4.53
CA HIS A 292 23.04 -11.08 -3.11
C HIS A 292 23.75 -9.80 -2.70
N LYS A 293 23.45 -9.31 -1.49
CA LYS A 293 24.10 -8.13 -0.88
C LYS A 293 25.38 -8.50 -0.20
#